data_a2a24ef91af891c07debfd07756b5398
#
_entry.id   a2a24ef91af891c07debfd07756b5398
#
_cell.length_a   1.000
_cell.length_b   1.000
_cell.length_c   1.000
_cell.angle_alpha   90.00
_cell.angle_beta   90.00
_cell.angle_gamma   90.00
#
_symmetry.space_group_name_H-M   'P 1'
#
loop_
_entity.id
_entity.type
_entity.pdbx_description
1 polymer ?
#
loop_
_entity_poly.entity_id
_entity_poly.type
_entity_poly.pdbx_seq_one_letter_code
_entity_poly.pdbx_strand_id
1 'polypeptide(L)'
;MQRALVTTAAAIIVTALAVSTAGCGGSAAAGAPPTVHAPTSSRPATVTEAGAEEAEVYVQVLRRYLSTPAENSFPGQAFKTVYVLNRAYTDAADPSGTHGRGAPIPPQTQRQVTGALAGMAHVIFIAERGSVIEARGGCGQVRNGGILITLGPPVGHGHEVRVAINGFVACLGATWLTYVLRDQPGVGWRVTGTTGSMAIS
;
A
#
# COMPACT_ATOMS: atom_id res chain seq x y z
N MET A 1 -40.35 -13.37 17.54
CA MET A 1 -40.31 -14.63 16.78
C MET A 1 -38.87 -14.91 16.37
N GLN A 2 -38.27 -15.80 17.09
CA GLN A 2 -37.47 -17.02 16.78
C GLN A 2 -36.28 -16.78 15.81
N ARG A 3 -35.09 -16.68 16.34
CA ARG A 3 -33.93 -17.61 16.56
C ARG A 3 -33.68 -18.59 15.42
N ALA A 4 -32.51 -18.51 14.79
CA ALA A 4 -31.72 -19.68 14.38
C ALA A 4 -30.22 -19.36 14.49
N LEU A 5 -29.57 -19.96 15.47
CA LEU A 5 -28.12 -20.16 15.59
C LEU A 5 -27.73 -21.34 14.69
N VAL A 6 -26.74 -21.18 13.86
CA VAL A 6 -26.04 -22.29 13.21
C VAL A 6 -24.58 -22.24 13.58
N THR A 7 -24.21 -23.17 14.46
CA THR A 7 -22.83 -23.44 14.88
C THR A 7 -22.29 -24.54 13.97
N THR A 8 -21.22 -24.29 13.24
CA THR A 8 -20.50 -25.34 12.49
C THR A 8 -19.06 -25.37 12.99
N ALA A 9 -18.73 -26.45 13.71
CA ALA A 9 -17.38 -26.80 14.10
C ALA A 9 -16.70 -27.53 12.93
N ALA A 10 -15.48 -27.18 12.61
CA ALA A 10 -14.62 -27.90 11.67
C ALA A 10 -13.31 -28.29 12.35
N ALA A 11 -13.01 -29.56 12.27
CA ALA A 11 -11.93 -30.27 12.95
C ALA A 11 -10.57 -29.98 12.31
N ILE A 12 -9.56 -29.91 13.17
CA ILE A 12 -8.14 -29.79 12.85
C ILE A 12 -7.58 -31.20 12.67
N ILE A 13 -6.94 -31.47 11.53
CA ILE A 13 -6.10 -32.67 11.32
C ILE A 13 -4.64 -32.20 11.27
N VAL A 14 -3.88 -32.58 12.29
CA VAL A 14 -2.43 -32.43 12.37
C VAL A 14 -1.79 -33.72 11.86
N THR A 15 -1.02 -33.66 10.80
CA THR A 15 -0.17 -34.77 10.35
C THR A 15 1.29 -34.37 10.53
N ALA A 16 1.95 -34.97 11.47
CA ALA A 16 3.38 -34.89 11.68
C ALA A 16 4.09 -36.03 10.89
N LEU A 17 5.02 -35.67 10.02
CA LEU A 17 5.98 -36.60 9.43
C LEU A 17 7.37 -36.29 9.97
N ALA A 18 7.88 -37.20 10.79
CA ALA A 18 9.29 -37.26 11.20
C ALA A 18 10.05 -38.14 10.22
N VAL A 19 11.13 -37.64 9.66
CA VAL A 19 12.13 -38.45 8.95
C VAL A 19 13.48 -38.29 9.62
N SER A 20 13.88 -39.37 10.32
CA SER A 20 15.22 -39.52 10.89
C SER A 20 16.12 -40.25 9.89
N THR A 21 17.29 -39.70 9.56
CA THR A 21 18.39 -40.46 8.95
C THR A 21 19.64 -40.33 9.81
N ALA A 22 19.99 -41.41 10.48
CA ALA A 22 21.27 -41.62 11.10
C ALA A 22 22.28 -42.11 10.06
N GLY A 23 23.46 -41.50 10.02
CA GLY A 23 24.61 -41.95 9.24
C GLY A 23 25.86 -41.77 10.05
N CYS A 24 26.38 -42.89 10.60
CA CYS A 24 27.71 -43.01 11.22
C CYS A 24 28.81 -43.11 10.17
N GLY A 25 30.01 -42.58 10.46
CA GLY A 25 31.23 -43.14 9.95
C GLY A 25 32.33 -42.16 9.56
N GLY A 26 33.47 -42.21 10.26
CA GLY A 26 34.76 -41.88 9.68
C GLY A 26 35.56 -40.76 10.34
N SER A 27 36.35 -41.12 11.37
CA SER A 27 37.48 -40.32 11.85
C SER A 27 38.60 -40.29 10.83
N ALA A 28 39.09 -39.09 10.47
CA ALA A 28 40.46 -38.87 10.04
C ALA A 28 40.86 -37.43 10.34
N ALA A 29 41.85 -37.29 11.21
CA ALA A 29 42.49 -36.02 11.53
C ALA A 29 43.43 -35.62 10.40
N ALA A 30 43.31 -34.37 9.90
CA ALA A 30 44.43 -33.62 9.29
C ALA A 30 43.96 -32.22 8.88
N GLY A 31 44.69 -31.18 9.35
CA GLY A 31 44.87 -29.92 8.68
C GLY A 31 43.66 -29.00 8.58
N ALA A 32 43.58 -28.02 9.47
CA ALA A 32 42.64 -26.90 9.29
C ALA A 32 43.06 -26.06 8.08
N PRO A 33 42.21 -25.93 7.03
CA PRO A 33 42.39 -24.93 6.01
C PRO A 33 41.86 -23.58 6.55
N PRO A 34 42.42 -22.44 6.05
CA PRO A 34 41.98 -21.10 6.45
C PRO A 34 40.51 -20.93 6.06
N THR A 35 39.72 -20.46 7.05
CA THR A 35 38.30 -20.11 6.85
C THR A 35 38.23 -18.91 5.90
N VAL A 36 38.02 -19.17 4.63
CA VAL A 36 37.63 -18.16 3.67
C VAL A 36 36.19 -17.80 4.01
N HIS A 37 36.00 -16.65 4.68
CA HIS A 37 34.69 -16.04 4.79
C HIS A 37 34.22 -15.72 3.37
N ALA A 38 33.29 -16.51 2.87
CA ALA A 38 32.59 -16.18 1.64
C ALA A 38 31.94 -14.79 1.82
N PRO A 39 32.18 -13.82 0.94
CA PRO A 39 31.48 -12.56 1.01
C PRO A 39 29.99 -12.87 0.91
N THR A 40 29.22 -12.43 1.92
CA THR A 40 27.76 -12.43 1.86
C THR A 40 27.39 -11.55 0.66
N SER A 41 27.12 -12.17 -0.46
CA SER A 41 26.69 -11.48 -1.67
C SER A 41 25.29 -10.93 -1.39
N SER A 42 25.23 -9.68 -0.93
CA SER A 42 23.99 -8.91 -0.90
C SER A 42 23.58 -8.73 -2.36
N ARG A 43 22.72 -9.62 -2.83
CA ARG A 43 22.12 -9.53 -4.17
C ARG A 43 21.40 -8.18 -4.22
N PRO A 44 21.73 -7.29 -5.18
CA PRO A 44 20.96 -6.06 -5.35
C PRO A 44 19.50 -6.46 -5.59
N ALA A 45 18.59 -5.89 -4.82
CA ALA A 45 17.15 -6.07 -5.05
C ALA A 45 16.87 -5.71 -6.50
N THR A 46 16.27 -6.63 -7.25
CA THR A 46 15.97 -6.39 -8.67
C THR A 46 14.92 -5.27 -8.74
N VAL A 47 14.97 -4.44 -9.78
CA VAL A 47 13.98 -3.35 -10.01
C VAL A 47 12.53 -3.87 -9.93
N THR A 48 12.31 -5.15 -10.23
CA THR A 48 11.02 -5.84 -10.15
C THR A 48 10.56 -6.05 -8.70
N GLU A 49 11.48 -6.37 -7.77
CA GLU A 49 11.13 -6.57 -6.35
C GLU A 49 10.77 -5.24 -5.68
N ALA A 50 11.54 -4.17 -5.92
CA ALA A 50 11.24 -2.84 -5.42
C ALA A 50 9.89 -2.31 -5.93
N GLY A 51 9.53 -2.56 -7.19
CA GLY A 51 8.24 -2.17 -7.74
C GLY A 51 7.06 -2.97 -7.19
N ALA A 52 7.26 -4.25 -6.83
CA ALA A 52 6.25 -5.06 -6.19
C ALA A 52 5.98 -4.61 -4.75
N GLU A 53 7.04 -4.27 -4.02
CA GLU A 53 6.95 -3.71 -2.66
C GLU A 53 6.23 -2.35 -2.65
N GLU A 54 6.58 -1.44 -3.56
CA GLU A 54 5.91 -0.15 -3.71
C GLU A 54 4.41 -0.32 -4.00
N ALA A 55 4.05 -1.27 -4.87
CA ALA A 55 2.66 -1.56 -5.19
C ALA A 55 1.88 -2.05 -3.96
N GLU A 56 2.47 -2.94 -3.15
CA GLU A 56 1.84 -3.43 -1.92
C GLU A 56 1.60 -2.29 -0.94
N VAL A 57 2.60 -1.42 -0.72
CA VAL A 57 2.47 -0.23 0.12
C VAL A 57 1.31 0.65 -0.34
N TYR A 58 1.24 0.99 -1.63
CA TYR A 58 0.13 1.81 -2.15
C TYR A 58 -1.23 1.12 -2.04
N VAL A 59 -1.31 -0.19 -2.23
CA VAL A 59 -2.55 -0.95 -2.02
C VAL A 59 -3.06 -0.83 -0.59
N GLN A 60 -2.18 -0.96 0.41
CA GLN A 60 -2.56 -0.84 1.82
C GLN A 60 -3.02 0.58 2.17
N VAL A 61 -2.31 1.59 1.67
CA VAL A 61 -2.69 3.01 1.84
C VAL A 61 -4.08 3.28 1.26
N LEU A 62 -4.31 2.90 0.01
CA LEU A 62 -5.58 3.14 -0.67
C LEU A 62 -6.73 2.36 -0.03
N ARG A 63 -6.52 1.10 0.35
CA ARG A 63 -7.53 0.31 1.10
C ARG A 63 -7.91 1.00 2.39
N ARG A 64 -6.93 1.38 3.19
CA ARG A 64 -7.16 2.06 4.47
C ARG A 64 -7.92 3.36 4.27
N TYR A 65 -7.45 4.21 3.36
CA TYR A 65 -8.04 5.50 3.10
C TYR A 65 -9.50 5.39 2.60
N LEU A 66 -9.78 4.50 1.66
CA LEU A 66 -11.11 4.33 1.09
C LEU A 66 -12.11 3.66 2.05
N SER A 67 -11.64 2.86 3.01
CA SER A 67 -12.48 2.13 3.96
C SER A 67 -12.66 2.80 5.32
N THR A 68 -11.99 3.94 5.57
CA THR A 68 -11.99 4.58 6.90
C THR A 68 -12.52 6.01 6.83
N PRO A 69 -13.85 6.20 6.99
CA PRO A 69 -14.49 7.53 6.93
C PRO A 69 -13.90 8.56 7.91
N ALA A 70 -13.42 8.11 9.07
CA ALA A 70 -12.78 9.00 10.04
C ALA A 70 -11.44 9.59 9.56
N GLU A 71 -10.79 8.95 8.57
CA GLU A 71 -9.52 9.40 7.99
C GLU A 71 -9.72 10.12 6.66
N ASN A 72 -10.74 9.76 5.89
CA ASN A 72 -11.01 10.39 4.58
C ASN A 72 -12.07 11.51 4.64
N SER A 73 -12.75 11.67 5.77
CA SER A 73 -13.80 12.68 5.99
C SER A 73 -14.98 12.62 5.01
N PHE A 74 -15.24 11.47 4.41
CA PHE A 74 -16.38 11.24 3.52
C PHE A 74 -17.32 10.16 4.11
N PRO A 75 -18.04 10.44 5.21
CA PRO A 75 -18.89 9.45 5.88
C PRO A 75 -20.04 9.02 4.96
N GLY A 76 -20.25 7.71 4.89
CA GLY A 76 -21.33 7.14 4.08
C GLY A 76 -21.09 7.12 2.58
N GLN A 77 -19.94 7.58 2.08
CA GLN A 77 -19.61 7.58 0.68
C GLN A 77 -18.65 6.44 0.32
N ALA A 78 -19.13 5.50 -0.47
CA ALA A 78 -18.30 4.48 -1.12
C ALA A 78 -17.95 4.94 -2.53
N PHE A 79 -16.68 5.21 -2.78
CA PHE A 79 -16.20 5.61 -4.10
C PHE A 79 -16.07 4.41 -5.04
N LYS A 80 -16.97 4.32 -6.03
CA LYS A 80 -16.89 3.28 -7.07
C LYS A 80 -15.77 3.54 -8.07
N THR A 81 -15.43 4.82 -8.31
CA THR A 81 -14.36 5.25 -9.20
C THR A 81 -13.34 6.05 -8.43
N VAL A 82 -12.09 5.64 -8.53
CA VAL A 82 -10.94 6.26 -7.87
C VAL A 82 -9.92 6.63 -8.93
N TYR A 83 -9.71 7.91 -9.12
CA TYR A 83 -8.66 8.44 -9.98
C TYR A 83 -7.40 8.65 -9.17
N VAL A 84 -6.27 8.13 -9.61
CA VAL A 84 -4.98 8.28 -8.94
C VAL A 84 -4.03 8.99 -9.90
N LEU A 85 -3.33 10.03 -9.46
CA LEU A 85 -2.27 10.61 -10.27
C LEU A 85 -1.17 9.57 -10.50
N ASN A 86 -0.69 9.44 -11.74
CA ASN A 86 0.36 8.50 -12.12
C ASN A 86 1.77 8.96 -11.71
N ARG A 87 1.84 9.98 -10.86
CA ARG A 87 3.06 10.53 -10.26
C ARG A 87 2.87 10.66 -8.75
N ALA A 88 3.91 10.32 -8.00
CA ALA A 88 3.97 10.50 -6.56
C ALA A 88 4.61 11.85 -6.23
N TYR A 89 4.02 12.60 -5.30
CA TYR A 89 4.44 13.96 -4.93
C TYR A 89 4.86 14.02 -3.47
N THR A 90 6.02 14.57 -3.18
CA THR A 90 6.55 14.66 -1.81
C THR A 90 5.71 15.55 -0.90
N ASP A 91 4.97 16.49 -1.48
CA ASP A 91 4.05 17.42 -0.82
C ASP A 91 2.58 16.97 -0.86
N ALA A 92 2.31 15.69 -1.11
CA ALA A 92 0.94 15.16 -1.23
C ALA A 92 0.08 15.37 0.03
N ALA A 93 0.71 15.45 1.23
CA ALA A 93 0.00 15.73 2.48
C ALA A 93 -0.01 17.22 2.87
N ASP A 94 0.49 18.11 2.04
CA ASP A 94 0.51 19.54 2.30
C ASP A 94 -0.68 20.24 1.60
N PRO A 95 -1.63 20.83 2.34
CA PRO A 95 -2.75 21.56 1.76
C PRO A 95 -2.32 22.79 0.92
N SER A 96 -1.15 23.36 1.23
CA SER A 96 -0.56 24.48 0.49
C SER A 96 0.39 24.03 -0.63
N GLY A 97 0.61 22.73 -0.75
CA GLY A 97 1.52 22.14 -1.73
C GLY A 97 1.13 22.49 -3.17
N THR A 98 2.09 22.98 -3.91
CA THR A 98 1.90 23.35 -5.32
C THR A 98 2.07 22.17 -6.27
N HIS A 99 2.27 20.96 -5.72
CA HIS A 99 2.56 19.73 -6.45
C HIS A 99 3.61 19.94 -7.54
N GLY A 100 4.85 20.12 -7.11
CA GLY A 100 6.00 20.25 -8.00
C GLY A 100 6.14 19.08 -8.97
N ARG A 101 7.33 18.83 -9.46
CA ARG A 101 7.59 17.72 -10.39
C ARG A 101 7.61 16.38 -9.63
N GLY A 102 6.46 15.69 -9.54
CA GLY A 102 6.35 14.37 -8.92
C GLY A 102 7.19 13.29 -9.64
N ALA A 103 7.55 12.22 -8.93
CA ALA A 103 8.18 11.03 -9.50
C ALA A 103 7.15 10.12 -10.20
N PRO A 104 7.44 9.57 -11.38
CA PRO A 104 6.49 8.66 -12.04
C PRO A 104 6.29 7.38 -11.22
N ILE A 105 5.04 6.96 -11.03
CA ILE A 105 4.70 5.63 -10.52
C ILE A 105 4.86 4.64 -11.68
N PRO A 106 5.69 3.59 -11.55
CA PRO A 106 5.95 2.67 -12.65
C PRO A 106 4.66 2.02 -13.19
N PRO A 107 4.52 1.80 -14.51
CA PRO A 107 3.31 1.17 -15.08
C PRO A 107 3.00 -0.22 -14.51
N GLN A 108 4.01 -0.97 -14.07
CA GLN A 108 3.82 -2.25 -13.40
C GLN A 108 3.18 -2.06 -12.03
N THR A 109 3.68 -1.13 -11.21
CA THR A 109 3.08 -0.74 -9.92
C THR A 109 1.61 -0.32 -10.11
N GLN A 110 1.32 0.52 -11.11
CA GLN A 110 -0.05 0.94 -11.42
C GLN A 110 -0.97 -0.25 -11.72
N ARG A 111 -0.53 -1.21 -12.55
CA ARG A 111 -1.31 -2.42 -12.87
C ARG A 111 -1.57 -3.29 -11.63
N GLN A 112 -0.55 -3.48 -10.79
CA GLN A 112 -0.68 -4.27 -9.56
C GLN A 112 -1.67 -3.62 -8.58
N VAL A 113 -1.59 -2.31 -8.38
CA VAL A 113 -2.53 -1.55 -7.53
C VAL A 113 -3.95 -1.67 -8.08
N THR A 114 -4.15 -1.45 -9.38
CA THR A 114 -5.46 -1.55 -10.02
C THR A 114 -6.06 -2.95 -9.84
N GLY A 115 -5.28 -4.00 -10.09
CA GLY A 115 -5.71 -5.39 -9.94
C GLY A 115 -6.06 -5.74 -8.48
N ALA A 116 -5.23 -5.32 -7.52
CA ALA A 116 -5.44 -5.62 -6.11
C ALA A 116 -6.66 -4.91 -5.50
N LEU A 117 -7.12 -3.80 -6.10
CA LEU A 117 -8.27 -3.02 -5.64
C LEU A 117 -9.54 -3.24 -6.47
N ALA A 118 -9.50 -4.06 -7.51
CA ALA A 118 -10.63 -4.27 -8.44
C ALA A 118 -11.94 -4.72 -7.74
N GLY A 119 -11.85 -5.45 -6.62
CA GLY A 119 -13.01 -5.85 -5.81
C GLY A 119 -13.58 -4.75 -4.92
N MET A 120 -12.86 -3.63 -4.75
CA MET A 120 -13.25 -2.51 -3.89
C MET A 120 -13.72 -1.31 -4.72
N ALA A 121 -12.95 -0.92 -5.73
CA ALA A 121 -13.21 0.25 -6.56
C ALA A 121 -12.55 0.09 -7.94
N HIS A 122 -13.08 0.82 -8.93
CA HIS A 122 -12.44 0.96 -10.23
C HIS A 122 -11.36 2.02 -10.16
N VAL A 123 -10.11 1.60 -10.02
CA VAL A 123 -8.94 2.48 -9.93
C VAL A 123 -8.41 2.80 -11.33
N ILE A 124 -8.26 4.09 -11.63
CA ILE A 124 -7.77 4.62 -12.90
C ILE A 124 -6.60 5.56 -12.63
N PHE A 125 -5.41 5.21 -13.13
CA PHE A 125 -4.27 6.11 -13.09
C PHE A 125 -4.37 7.15 -14.21
N ILE A 126 -4.15 8.44 -13.89
CA ILE A 126 -4.27 9.57 -14.81
C ILE A 126 -3.03 10.45 -14.74
N ALA A 127 -2.72 11.12 -15.86
CA ALA A 127 -1.55 11.99 -15.92
C ALA A 127 -1.81 13.37 -15.30
N GLU A 128 -3.04 13.90 -15.47
CA GLU A 128 -3.37 15.28 -15.15
C GLU A 128 -4.65 15.38 -14.31
N ARG A 129 -4.57 16.12 -13.22
CA ARG A 129 -5.69 16.42 -12.32
C ARG A 129 -6.89 17.01 -13.09
N GLY A 130 -6.65 17.97 -14.00
CA GLY A 130 -7.69 18.66 -14.74
C GLY A 130 -8.53 17.75 -15.63
N SER A 131 -8.02 16.59 -16.03
CA SER A 131 -8.74 15.66 -16.91
C SER A 131 -10.00 15.04 -16.30
N VAL A 132 -10.14 15.09 -14.96
CA VAL A 132 -11.22 14.47 -14.21
C VAL A 132 -12.01 15.46 -13.35
N ILE A 133 -11.68 16.74 -13.39
CA ILE A 133 -12.38 17.79 -12.65
C ILE A 133 -13.32 18.55 -13.58
N GLU A 134 -14.58 18.61 -13.22
CA GLU A 134 -15.64 19.34 -13.91
C GLU A 134 -16.08 20.54 -13.07
N ALA A 135 -16.30 21.68 -13.70
CA ALA A 135 -16.86 22.84 -13.03
C ALA A 135 -18.38 22.68 -12.85
N ARG A 136 -18.86 22.75 -11.61
CA ARG A 136 -20.28 22.75 -11.28
C ARG A 136 -20.58 23.90 -10.31
N GLY A 137 -21.44 24.82 -10.72
CA GLY A 137 -21.81 25.94 -9.85
C GLY A 137 -20.64 26.81 -9.38
N GLY A 138 -19.60 26.97 -10.22
CA GLY A 138 -18.38 27.69 -9.84
C GLY A 138 -17.38 26.86 -9.01
N CYS A 139 -17.66 25.59 -8.75
CA CYS A 139 -16.84 24.68 -7.96
C CYS A 139 -16.30 23.52 -8.81
N GLY A 140 -15.02 23.19 -8.62
CA GLY A 140 -14.44 22.01 -9.24
C GLY A 140 -14.87 20.75 -8.50
N GLN A 141 -15.40 19.76 -9.22
CA GLN A 141 -15.85 18.48 -8.67
C GLN A 141 -15.26 17.33 -9.50
N VAL A 142 -14.90 16.24 -8.84
CA VAL A 142 -14.45 15.03 -9.55
C VAL A 142 -15.64 14.38 -10.25
N ARG A 143 -15.46 14.09 -11.54
CA ARG A 143 -16.50 13.50 -12.39
C ARG A 143 -16.95 12.13 -11.89
N ASN A 144 -18.15 11.71 -12.28
CA ASN A 144 -18.75 10.42 -11.95
C ASN A 144 -18.91 10.14 -10.46
N GLY A 145 -18.96 11.15 -9.60
CA GLY A 145 -18.99 10.97 -8.15
C GLY A 145 -17.76 10.25 -7.60
N GLY A 146 -16.65 10.33 -8.31
CA GLY A 146 -15.39 9.71 -7.93
C GLY A 146 -14.59 10.53 -6.92
N ILE A 147 -13.44 9.99 -6.57
CA ILE A 147 -12.41 10.68 -5.79
C ILE A 147 -11.11 10.75 -6.57
N LEU A 148 -10.41 11.87 -6.48
CA LEU A 148 -9.06 12.03 -7.02
C LEU A 148 -8.05 11.92 -5.90
N ILE A 149 -7.12 10.99 -6.04
CA ILE A 149 -6.05 10.71 -5.08
C ILE A 149 -4.70 11.20 -5.63
N THR A 150 -3.97 11.88 -4.77
CA THR A 150 -2.54 12.17 -4.94
C THR A 150 -1.76 11.39 -3.90
N LEU A 151 -0.79 10.58 -4.32
CA LEU A 151 0.09 9.82 -3.44
C LEU A 151 1.46 10.47 -3.33
N GLY A 152 2.08 10.37 -2.15
CA GLY A 152 3.51 10.60 -1.97
C GLY A 152 4.32 9.32 -2.26
N PRO A 153 5.63 9.44 -2.55
CA PRO A 153 6.51 8.28 -2.58
C PRO A 153 6.59 7.65 -1.19
N PRO A 154 6.77 6.32 -1.07
CA PRO A 154 7.12 5.71 0.20
C PRO A 154 8.46 6.26 0.70
N VAL A 155 8.49 6.81 1.91
CA VAL A 155 9.68 7.40 2.55
C VAL A 155 9.94 6.69 3.86
N GLY A 156 11.10 6.08 4.00
CA GLY A 156 11.50 5.35 5.20
C GLY A 156 12.59 4.34 4.92
N HIS A 157 12.93 3.54 5.92
CA HIS A 157 13.97 2.53 5.84
C HIS A 157 13.58 1.25 6.57
N GLY A 158 14.03 0.12 6.04
CA GLY A 158 13.79 -1.20 6.63
C GLY A 158 12.30 -1.54 6.66
N HIS A 159 11.78 -1.83 7.85
CA HIS A 159 10.41 -2.31 8.02
C HIS A 159 9.37 -1.20 8.30
N GLU A 160 9.71 0.07 8.13
CA GLU A 160 8.77 1.18 8.33
C GLU A 160 8.89 2.20 7.20
N VAL A 161 7.75 2.53 6.58
CA VAL A 161 7.64 3.59 5.59
C VAL A 161 6.47 4.52 5.91
N ARG A 162 6.54 5.74 5.38
CA ARG A 162 5.49 6.74 5.44
C ARG A 162 5.06 7.10 4.04
N VAL A 163 3.74 7.26 3.85
CA VAL A 163 3.17 7.65 2.57
C VAL A 163 2.19 8.78 2.79
N ALA A 164 2.47 9.91 2.18
CA ALA A 164 1.56 11.05 2.12
C ALA A 164 0.40 10.75 1.17
N ILE A 165 -0.79 11.23 1.49
CA ILE A 165 -1.97 11.11 0.63
C ILE A 165 -2.84 12.35 0.71
N ASN A 166 -3.36 12.77 -0.44
CA ASN A 166 -4.46 13.72 -0.56
C ASN A 166 -5.60 13.06 -1.31
N GLY A 167 -6.81 13.21 -0.79
CA GLY A 167 -8.05 12.87 -1.50
C GLY A 167 -8.86 14.11 -1.74
N PHE A 168 -9.34 14.30 -2.97
CA PHE A 168 -10.16 15.43 -3.39
C PHE A 168 -11.44 14.94 -4.06
N VAL A 169 -12.59 15.48 -3.66
CA VAL A 169 -13.90 15.19 -4.24
C VAL A 169 -14.48 16.45 -4.88
N ALA A 170 -14.45 17.57 -4.17
CA ALA A 170 -14.99 18.86 -4.61
C ALA A 170 -14.32 20.02 -3.85
N CYS A 171 -14.70 21.26 -4.12
CA CYS A 171 -14.10 22.49 -3.55
C CYS A 171 -13.95 22.51 -2.03
N LEU A 172 -14.90 21.93 -1.30
CA LEU A 172 -14.88 21.81 0.16
C LEU A 172 -14.85 20.34 0.61
N GLY A 173 -14.19 19.51 -0.17
CA GLY A 173 -14.11 18.08 0.08
C GLY A 173 -12.73 17.56 -0.28
N ALA A 174 -11.73 17.91 0.52
CA ALA A 174 -10.39 17.37 0.41
C ALA A 174 -9.82 17.02 1.78
N THR A 175 -8.95 16.03 1.81
CA THR A 175 -8.22 15.60 3.02
C THR A 175 -6.75 15.39 2.71
N TRP A 176 -5.90 15.67 3.67
CA TRP A 176 -4.45 15.51 3.59
C TRP A 176 -3.97 14.81 4.85
N LEU A 177 -3.24 13.72 4.71
CA LEU A 177 -2.66 12.99 5.84
C LEU A 177 -1.45 12.16 5.39
N THR A 178 -0.72 11.63 6.37
CA THR A 178 0.41 10.73 6.13
C THR A 178 0.22 9.44 6.90
N TYR A 179 0.19 8.31 6.20
CA TYR A 179 0.15 6.99 6.79
C TYR A 179 1.53 6.51 7.19
N VAL A 180 1.58 5.75 8.29
CA VAL A 180 2.73 4.93 8.70
C VAL A 180 2.40 3.48 8.41
N LEU A 181 3.29 2.81 7.68
CA LEU A 181 3.18 1.39 7.37
C LEU A 181 4.38 0.65 7.94
N ARG A 182 4.12 -0.58 8.38
CA ARG A 182 5.17 -1.51 8.80
C ARG A 182 5.07 -2.81 8.02
N ASP A 183 6.22 -3.30 7.58
CA ASP A 183 6.34 -4.65 7.05
C ASP A 183 6.37 -5.62 8.23
N GLN A 184 5.42 -6.56 8.22
CA GLN A 184 5.27 -7.58 9.25
C GLN A 184 5.69 -8.94 8.67
N PRO A 185 6.67 -9.63 9.25
CA PRO A 185 7.16 -10.91 8.73
C PRO A 185 6.01 -11.90 8.47
N GLY A 186 5.95 -12.44 7.25
CA GLY A 186 4.92 -13.39 6.82
C GLY A 186 3.54 -12.81 6.56
N VAL A 187 3.33 -11.51 6.77
CA VAL A 187 2.04 -10.81 6.58
C VAL A 187 2.15 -9.74 5.50
N GLY A 188 3.34 -9.14 5.33
CA GLY A 188 3.63 -8.02 4.43
C GLY A 188 3.27 -6.66 5.05
N TRP A 189 3.19 -5.64 4.20
CA TRP A 189 2.96 -4.26 4.62
C TRP A 189 1.57 -4.04 5.22
N ARG A 190 1.50 -3.32 6.34
CA ARG A 190 0.24 -2.95 7.01
C ARG A 190 0.28 -1.51 7.50
N VAL A 191 -0.82 -0.78 7.30
CA VAL A 191 -0.99 0.55 7.91
C VAL A 191 -1.14 0.37 9.42
N THR A 192 -0.25 1.01 10.18
CA THR A 192 -0.25 0.97 11.65
C THR A 192 -0.78 2.24 12.28
N GLY A 193 -0.91 3.32 11.51
CA GLY A 193 -1.45 4.60 11.99
C GLY A 193 -1.19 5.73 11.01
N THR A 194 -1.38 6.94 11.50
CA THR A 194 -1.07 8.19 10.82
C THR A 194 -0.03 8.98 11.58
N THR A 195 0.66 9.90 10.91
CA THR A 195 1.65 10.81 11.52
C THR A 195 1.49 12.22 10.95
N GLY A 196 1.96 13.22 11.71
CA GLY A 196 1.79 14.62 11.34
C GLY A 196 0.35 15.12 11.53
N SER A 197 0.08 16.32 11.01
CA SER A 197 -1.26 16.90 11.01
C SER A 197 -2.12 16.31 9.90
N MET A 198 -3.40 16.11 10.20
CA MET A 198 -4.43 15.88 9.19
C MET A 198 -5.12 17.22 8.91
N ALA A 199 -5.29 17.55 7.64
CA ALA A 199 -6.07 18.72 7.22
C ALA A 199 -7.31 18.28 6.44
N ILE A 200 -8.36 19.07 6.54
CA ILE A 200 -9.66 18.86 5.87
C ILE A 200 -10.12 20.22 5.35
N SER A 201 -10.68 20.25 4.16
CA SER A 201 -11.31 21.45 3.58
C SER A 201 -12.75 21.19 3.19
#